data_e3cb871c81bc8e25cc4cdf801467c389
#
_entry.id   e3cb871c81bc8e25cc4cdf801467c389
#
_cell.length_a   1.000
_cell.length_b   1.000
_cell.length_c   1.000
_cell.angle_alpha   90.00
_cell.angle_beta   90.00
_cell.angle_gamma   90.00
#
_symmetry.space_group_name_H-M   'P 1'
#
loop_
_entity.id
_entity.type
_entity.pdbx_description
1 polymer ?
#
loop_
_entity_poly.entity_id
_entity_poly.type
_entity_poly.pdbx_seq_one_letter_code
_entity_poly.pdbx_strand_id
1 'polypeptide(L)'
;MRRLLTTIRTIGLAAAGLTALAAGAACAQAAPAHTLLGIDCNAPPVWHCPDTDCPSAQVTQEGTSVEMKSRRPFFLDCPKDYHPGEKVNVLLSLHGAGSYGNWQRNYFPAMDVKDKYRLVIITPNSPTRVWSEADDEYLHNLVDLVVGAVGKENVEHFILAGHSQGGLTSNRIICTDYFKDKVDVRISLSGGRVGPVTPANRGFGAGGVPVYKTGGPPPPPAPRRAFPPAPPGPPGGACDYSFIFSNGEYESIPAATSPLADKFGCAPREQLPDIIDPKPGYVWDSTRQDPGTDGWGHYPKSGRALAYVFPRCKDGRVVADFVKLQKGHTEGYEPNITDAIIGLAVKAKGGKIAKGSWTPPPPPPPPRGLFG
;
A
#
# COMPACT_ATOMS: atom_id res chain seq x y z
N MET A 1 18.61 47.23 83.08
CA MET A 1 19.31 46.41 84.07
C MET A 1 19.98 45.21 83.39
N ARG A 2 21.35 45.09 83.72
CA ARG A 2 22.25 43.93 83.50
C ARG A 2 22.29 43.31 82.10
N ARG A 3 23.28 43.61 81.25
CA ARG A 3 24.63 43.04 81.09
C ARG A 3 24.68 41.49 81.22
N LEU A 4 25.08 40.78 80.18
CA LEU A 4 26.30 39.95 80.21
C LEU A 4 26.81 39.63 78.79
N LEU A 5 28.07 39.93 78.61
CA LEU A 5 28.96 39.55 77.51
C LEU A 5 29.36 38.07 77.69
N THR A 6 29.65 37.35 76.63
CA THR A 6 30.71 36.34 76.58
C THR A 6 31.05 36.00 75.10
N THR A 7 32.08 36.42 74.63
CA THR A 7 33.41 36.05 74.12
C THR A 7 33.41 34.85 73.12
N ILE A 8 33.79 35.18 71.98
CA ILE A 8 34.58 34.62 70.85
C ILE A 8 35.29 33.29 71.13
N ARG A 9 35.19 32.40 70.08
CA ARG A 9 36.38 31.66 69.60
C ARG A 9 36.17 31.29 68.10
N THR A 10 36.99 31.88 67.26
CA THR A 10 37.25 31.54 65.88
C THR A 10 38.00 30.20 65.78
N ILE A 11 37.46 29.24 64.96
CA ILE A 11 38.24 28.12 64.49
C ILE A 11 38.03 28.10 62.95
N GLY A 12 39.11 28.38 62.23
CA GLY A 12 39.17 28.24 60.81
C GLY A 12 39.25 26.75 60.43
N LEU A 13 38.38 26.33 59.53
CA LEU A 13 38.55 25.08 58.82
C LEU A 13 38.64 25.39 57.33
N ALA A 14 39.74 24.97 56.73
CA ALA A 14 39.96 24.99 55.34
C ALA A 14 39.03 23.95 54.65
N ALA A 15 38.13 24.43 53.79
CA ALA A 15 37.33 23.57 52.98
C ALA A 15 38.07 23.27 51.66
N ALA A 16 38.57 22.05 51.50
CA ALA A 16 39.06 21.52 50.25
C ALA A 16 37.88 21.32 49.33
N GLY A 17 37.84 22.06 48.22
CA GLY A 17 36.82 21.92 47.18
C GLY A 17 36.98 20.59 46.42
N LEU A 18 36.05 19.67 46.59
CA LEU A 18 35.83 18.56 45.70
C LEU A 18 34.83 19.02 44.60
N THR A 19 35.33 19.36 43.42
CA THR A 19 34.52 19.50 42.21
C THR A 19 34.13 18.11 41.74
N ALA A 20 32.93 17.68 42.10
CA ALA A 20 32.31 16.50 41.52
C ALA A 20 31.91 16.84 40.08
N LEU A 21 32.66 16.33 39.09
CA LEU A 21 32.21 16.26 37.71
C LEU A 21 31.02 15.29 37.66
N ALA A 22 29.81 15.82 37.65
CA ALA A 22 28.61 15.08 37.28
C ALA A 22 28.68 14.78 35.76
N ALA A 23 29.22 13.61 35.43
CA ALA A 23 29.03 13.04 34.07
C ALA A 23 27.56 12.79 33.91
N GLY A 24 26.87 13.72 33.24
CA GLY A 24 25.49 13.52 32.77
C GLY A 24 25.48 12.38 31.79
N ALA A 25 25.19 11.17 32.24
CA ALA A 25 24.76 10.10 31.37
C ALA A 25 23.45 10.54 30.71
N ALA A 26 23.52 11.02 29.47
CA ALA A 26 22.33 11.16 28.65
C ALA A 26 21.73 9.75 28.53
N CYS A 27 20.69 9.49 29.31
CA CYS A 27 19.83 8.32 29.06
C CYS A 27 19.30 8.44 27.63
N ALA A 28 19.94 7.75 26.71
CA ALA A 28 19.33 7.49 25.41
C ALA A 28 18.00 6.80 25.71
N GLN A 29 16.91 7.52 25.58
CA GLN A 29 15.58 6.97 25.74
C GLN A 29 15.44 5.89 24.69
N ALA A 30 15.34 4.63 25.11
CA ALA A 30 15.08 3.52 24.18
C ALA A 30 13.83 3.88 23.37
N ALA A 31 13.92 3.77 22.05
CA ALA A 31 12.75 3.95 21.21
C ALA A 31 11.61 3.07 21.75
N PRO A 32 10.35 3.55 21.72
CA PRO A 32 9.22 2.76 22.18
C PRO A 32 9.23 1.39 21.51
N ALA A 33 8.92 0.35 22.25
CA ALA A 33 9.13 -1.06 21.85
C ALA A 33 8.36 -1.49 20.59
N HIS A 34 7.43 -0.69 20.08
CA HIS A 34 6.55 -1.02 18.94
C HIS A 34 6.53 0.10 17.89
N THR A 35 7.69 0.59 17.49
CA THR A 35 7.78 1.65 16.47
C THR A 35 8.52 1.20 15.23
N LEU A 36 8.07 1.68 14.07
CA LEU A 36 8.76 1.55 12.79
C LEU A 36 8.90 2.94 12.16
N LEU A 37 10.14 3.38 11.92
CA LEU A 37 10.44 4.71 11.36
C LEU A 37 9.73 5.86 12.12
N GLY A 38 9.62 5.74 13.45
CA GLY A 38 8.98 6.72 14.32
C GLY A 38 7.45 6.62 14.40
N ILE A 39 6.83 5.68 13.67
CA ILE A 39 5.39 5.43 13.76
C ILE A 39 5.12 4.44 14.88
N ASP A 40 4.19 4.79 15.77
CA ASP A 40 3.68 3.87 16.79
C ASP A 40 2.72 2.87 16.13
N CYS A 41 3.15 1.61 16.04
CA CYS A 41 2.38 0.53 15.40
C CYS A 41 1.13 0.13 16.19
N ASN A 42 1.06 0.50 17.48
CA ASN A 42 -0.11 0.25 18.34
C ASN A 42 -1.16 1.36 18.26
N ALA A 43 -0.80 2.52 17.72
CA ALA A 43 -1.77 3.58 17.50
C ALA A 43 -2.80 3.18 16.43
N PRO A 44 -4.07 3.58 16.57
CA PRO A 44 -5.06 3.42 15.51
C PRO A 44 -4.56 4.07 14.21
N PRO A 45 -4.78 3.44 13.05
CA PRO A 45 -4.40 4.04 11.77
C PRO A 45 -5.07 5.38 11.59
N VAL A 46 -4.29 6.45 11.39
CA VAL A 46 -4.84 7.79 11.13
C VAL A 46 -5.60 7.80 9.80
N TRP A 47 -6.64 8.62 9.71
CA TRP A 47 -7.47 8.75 8.50
C TRP A 47 -8.10 7.43 8.01
N HIS A 48 -8.22 6.45 8.89
CA HIS A 48 -8.98 5.25 8.62
C HIS A 48 -10.48 5.57 8.68
N CYS A 49 -11.20 5.15 7.68
CA CYS A 49 -12.64 5.34 7.64
C CYS A 49 -13.31 4.41 8.66
N PRO A 50 -14.12 4.92 9.58
CA PRO A 50 -14.78 4.08 10.59
C PRO A 50 -15.91 3.24 9.98
N ASP A 51 -16.57 3.79 8.94
CA ASP A 51 -17.74 3.22 8.27
C ASP A 51 -17.71 3.49 6.77
N THR A 52 -18.69 2.92 6.08
CA THR A 52 -19.02 3.25 4.70
C THR A 52 -19.32 4.74 4.54
N ASP A 53 -19.16 5.22 3.31
CA ASP A 53 -19.39 6.63 2.95
C ASP A 53 -18.42 7.58 3.65
N CYS A 54 -17.18 7.18 3.66
CA CYS A 54 -16.09 8.04 4.06
C CYS A 54 -15.91 9.15 3.01
N PRO A 55 -16.16 10.41 3.34
CA PRO A 55 -16.23 11.49 2.34
C PRO A 55 -14.93 11.60 1.54
N SER A 56 -15.03 12.00 0.29
CA SER A 56 -13.90 12.34 -0.57
C SER A 56 -12.97 13.42 0.03
N ALA A 57 -13.44 14.15 1.04
CA ALA A 57 -12.62 15.05 1.86
C ALA A 57 -11.44 14.38 2.56
N GLN A 58 -11.42 13.05 2.62
CA GLN A 58 -10.29 12.26 3.10
C GLN A 58 -9.21 12.03 2.03
N VAL A 59 -9.38 12.55 0.84
CA VAL A 59 -8.32 12.62 -0.17
C VAL A 59 -7.39 13.76 0.21
N THR A 60 -6.28 13.45 0.86
CA THR A 60 -5.29 14.40 1.37
C THR A 60 -3.90 14.08 0.83
N GLN A 61 -3.08 15.14 0.66
CA GLN A 61 -1.65 14.99 0.38
C GLN A 61 -0.81 14.68 1.62
N GLU A 62 -1.42 14.69 2.80
CA GLU A 62 -0.73 14.38 4.04
C GLU A 62 -0.27 12.93 4.07
N GLY A 63 0.52 12.59 5.07
CA GLY A 63 1.01 11.25 5.34
C GLY A 63 1.42 11.13 6.79
N THR A 64 1.72 9.92 7.23
CA THR A 64 2.27 9.67 8.57
C THR A 64 3.78 9.80 8.62
N SER A 65 4.42 9.81 7.46
CA SER A 65 5.87 9.89 7.30
C SER A 65 6.26 10.69 6.06
N VAL A 66 7.52 11.10 5.97
CA VAL A 66 8.07 11.84 4.83
C VAL A 66 9.30 11.13 4.31
N GLU A 67 9.37 10.89 3.01
CA GLU A 67 10.60 10.46 2.33
C GLU A 67 11.53 11.68 2.20
N MET A 68 12.73 11.58 2.79
CA MET A 68 13.57 12.75 3.07
C MET A 68 14.27 13.33 1.83
N LYS A 69 14.53 12.54 0.80
CA LYS A 69 15.20 13.03 -0.42
C LYS A 69 14.25 13.87 -1.27
N SER A 70 13.04 13.37 -1.52
CA SER A 70 12.01 14.06 -2.30
C SER A 70 11.13 14.99 -1.46
N ARG A 71 11.16 14.86 -0.13
CA ARG A 71 10.26 15.52 0.84
C ARG A 71 8.78 15.22 0.59
N ARG A 72 8.48 14.05 0.03
CA ARG A 72 7.12 13.65 -0.27
C ARG A 72 6.53 12.84 0.88
N PRO A 73 5.27 13.14 1.27
CA PRO A 73 4.59 12.39 2.32
C PRO A 73 4.12 11.04 1.79
N PHE A 74 4.07 10.08 2.71
CA PHE A 74 3.47 8.77 2.50
C PHE A 74 2.85 8.25 3.80
N PHE A 75 1.95 7.29 3.68
CA PHE A 75 1.43 6.58 4.84
C PHE A 75 2.25 5.32 5.07
N LEU A 76 2.56 5.07 6.33
CA LEU A 76 3.18 3.85 6.80
C LEU A 76 2.27 3.25 7.88
N ASP A 77 1.81 2.03 7.63
CA ASP A 77 1.10 1.24 8.63
C ASP A 77 1.95 0.00 8.95
N CYS A 78 1.97 -0.42 10.21
CA CYS A 78 2.72 -1.58 10.67
C CYS A 78 1.83 -2.47 11.55
N PRO A 79 2.17 -3.77 11.69
CA PRO A 79 1.39 -4.67 12.52
C PRO A 79 1.46 -4.23 13.98
N LYS A 80 0.33 -4.38 14.67
CA LYS A 80 0.28 -4.18 16.12
C LYS A 80 1.34 -5.05 16.80
N ASP A 81 1.90 -4.54 17.88
CA ASP A 81 2.98 -5.20 18.62
C ASP A 81 4.21 -5.56 17.75
N TYR A 82 4.49 -4.73 16.72
CA TYR A 82 5.67 -4.89 15.88
C TYR A 82 6.95 -4.85 16.71
N HIS A 83 7.86 -5.79 16.43
CA HIS A 83 9.18 -5.85 17.03
C HIS A 83 10.28 -5.84 15.96
N PRO A 84 11.33 -5.06 16.12
CA PRO A 84 12.48 -5.12 15.23
C PRO A 84 13.02 -6.56 15.12
N GLY A 85 13.29 -7.01 13.90
CA GLY A 85 13.78 -8.35 13.62
C GLY A 85 12.71 -9.43 13.42
N GLU A 86 11.43 -9.11 13.61
CA GLU A 86 10.37 -10.07 13.27
C GLU A 86 10.16 -10.19 11.76
N LYS A 87 9.61 -11.33 11.34
CA LYS A 87 9.22 -11.57 9.95
C LYS A 87 7.97 -10.80 9.60
N VAL A 88 8.00 -10.10 8.46
CA VAL A 88 6.88 -9.30 7.96
C VAL A 88 6.70 -9.46 6.46
N ASN A 89 5.50 -9.14 6.00
CA ASN A 89 5.19 -8.94 4.59
C ASN A 89 5.15 -7.45 4.31
N VAL A 90 5.84 -6.98 3.28
CA VAL A 90 5.86 -5.57 2.90
C VAL A 90 4.94 -5.36 1.70
N LEU A 91 4.00 -4.43 1.82
CA LEU A 91 3.04 -4.05 0.78
C LEU A 91 3.29 -2.61 0.33
N LEU A 92 3.67 -2.41 -0.94
CA LEU A 92 3.64 -1.10 -1.60
C LEU A 92 2.33 -0.97 -2.37
N SER A 93 1.46 -0.03 -1.97
CA SER A 93 0.10 0.15 -2.52
C SER A 93 -0.06 1.50 -3.20
N LEU A 94 -0.22 1.50 -4.54
CA LEU A 94 -0.25 2.68 -5.38
C LEU A 94 -1.69 3.12 -5.66
N HIS A 95 -1.99 4.42 -5.45
CA HIS A 95 -3.32 4.99 -5.70
C HIS A 95 -3.64 5.14 -7.19
N GLY A 96 -4.94 5.27 -7.52
CA GLY A 96 -5.43 5.57 -8.86
C GLY A 96 -5.24 7.04 -9.26
N ALA A 97 -5.40 7.32 -10.56
CA ALA A 97 -5.35 8.69 -11.06
C ALA A 97 -6.45 9.56 -10.43
N GLY A 98 -6.07 10.79 -10.08
CA GLY A 98 -6.99 11.73 -9.44
C GLY A 98 -7.16 11.52 -7.93
N SER A 99 -6.44 10.55 -7.33
CA SER A 99 -6.52 10.16 -5.94
C SER A 99 -5.20 10.41 -5.20
N TYR A 100 -5.16 10.05 -3.91
CA TYR A 100 -3.99 10.06 -3.04
C TYR A 100 -3.91 8.78 -2.20
N GLY A 101 -2.82 8.62 -1.48
CA GLY A 101 -2.55 7.44 -0.65
C GLY A 101 -3.62 7.19 0.41
N ASN A 102 -4.17 8.24 1.03
CA ASN A 102 -5.23 8.05 2.03
C ASN A 102 -6.48 7.40 1.43
N TRP A 103 -6.90 7.82 0.25
CA TRP A 103 -8.01 7.18 -0.44
C TRP A 103 -7.68 5.72 -0.77
N GLN A 104 -6.46 5.44 -1.26
CA GLN A 104 -6.00 4.08 -1.57
C GLN A 104 -6.04 3.16 -0.35
N ARG A 105 -5.64 3.66 0.84
CA ARG A 105 -5.68 2.89 2.09
C ARG A 105 -7.08 2.45 2.47
N ASN A 106 -8.09 3.28 2.16
CA ASN A 106 -9.50 2.99 2.43
C ASN A 106 -10.18 2.28 1.24
N TYR A 107 -9.65 2.41 0.03
CA TYR A 107 -10.12 1.67 -1.14
C TYR A 107 -9.71 0.18 -1.09
N PHE A 108 -8.46 -0.10 -0.75
CA PHE A 108 -7.96 -1.45 -0.48
C PHE A 108 -7.45 -1.51 0.96
N PRO A 109 -8.34 -1.78 1.92
CA PRO A 109 -8.06 -1.58 3.33
C PRO A 109 -7.21 -2.73 3.92
N ALA A 110 -6.03 -2.96 3.35
CA ALA A 110 -5.07 -3.95 3.85
C ALA A 110 -4.65 -3.67 5.31
N MET A 111 -4.82 -2.43 5.79
CA MET A 111 -4.58 -2.07 7.19
C MET A 111 -5.52 -2.78 8.17
N ASP A 112 -6.72 -3.22 7.74
CA ASP A 112 -7.65 -3.98 8.58
C ASP A 112 -7.16 -5.40 8.88
N VAL A 113 -6.31 -5.92 8.01
CA VAL A 113 -5.74 -7.28 8.13
C VAL A 113 -4.23 -7.28 8.37
N LYS A 114 -3.64 -6.11 8.64
CA LYS A 114 -2.20 -5.96 8.83
C LYS A 114 -1.65 -6.79 9.98
N ASP A 115 -2.41 -6.91 11.06
CA ASP A 115 -2.00 -7.68 12.23
C ASP A 115 -2.02 -9.19 11.94
N LYS A 116 -3.05 -9.67 11.25
CA LYS A 116 -3.22 -11.07 10.86
C LYS A 116 -2.10 -11.57 9.95
N TYR A 117 -1.68 -10.74 9.01
CA TYR A 117 -0.68 -11.09 8.01
C TYR A 117 0.67 -10.42 8.22
N ARG A 118 0.89 -9.81 9.37
CA ARG A 118 2.13 -9.09 9.70
C ARG A 118 2.56 -8.14 8.57
N LEU A 119 1.64 -7.26 8.13
CA LEU A 119 1.89 -6.35 7.01
C LEU A 119 2.53 -5.05 7.47
N VAL A 120 3.61 -4.69 6.83
CA VAL A 120 4.12 -3.31 6.78
C VAL A 120 3.66 -2.71 5.46
N ILE A 121 2.82 -1.67 5.51
CA ILE A 121 2.14 -1.12 4.34
C ILE A 121 2.69 0.26 4.04
N ILE A 122 3.16 0.45 2.82
CA ILE A 122 3.65 1.71 2.28
C ILE A 122 2.61 2.22 1.29
N THR A 123 1.99 3.37 1.57
CA THR A 123 1.03 3.98 0.65
C THR A 123 1.48 5.39 0.30
N PRO A 124 2.18 5.55 -0.83
CA PRO A 124 2.78 6.81 -1.25
C PRO A 124 1.76 7.76 -1.88
N ASN A 125 2.14 9.05 -1.94
CA ASN A 125 1.40 10.09 -2.64
C ASN A 125 2.16 10.55 -3.89
N SER A 126 1.50 10.53 -5.05
CA SER A 126 1.97 11.31 -6.20
C SER A 126 1.46 12.75 -6.07
N PRO A 127 2.34 13.77 -6.08
CA PRO A 127 1.93 15.17 -5.89
C PRO A 127 1.03 15.68 -7.03
N THR A 128 1.13 15.07 -8.20
CA THR A 128 0.29 15.40 -9.36
C THR A 128 -1.01 14.60 -9.40
N ARG A 129 -1.22 13.70 -8.46
CA ARG A 129 -2.31 12.71 -8.42
C ARG A 129 -2.29 11.72 -9.59
N VAL A 130 -1.17 11.64 -10.30
CA VAL A 130 -0.94 10.79 -11.48
C VAL A 130 0.50 10.27 -11.41
N TRP A 131 0.67 8.97 -11.53
CA TRP A 131 1.99 8.35 -11.54
C TRP A 131 2.67 8.50 -12.91
N SER A 132 3.95 8.81 -12.88
CA SER A 132 4.81 8.89 -14.07
C SER A 132 6.20 8.30 -13.77
N GLU A 133 7.07 8.28 -14.76
CA GLU A 133 8.47 7.85 -14.57
C GLU A 133 9.24 8.79 -13.61
N ALA A 134 8.83 10.06 -13.50
CA ALA A 134 9.41 11.00 -12.55
C ALA A 134 9.18 10.60 -11.07
N ASP A 135 8.26 9.67 -10.82
CA ASP A 135 7.97 9.16 -9.48
C ASP A 135 8.80 7.92 -9.12
N ASP A 136 9.50 7.31 -10.09
CA ASP A 136 10.14 6.01 -9.89
C ASP A 136 11.23 6.07 -8.82
N GLU A 137 12.07 7.12 -8.82
CA GLU A 137 13.09 7.30 -7.79
C GLU A 137 12.49 7.42 -6.39
N TYR A 138 11.37 8.13 -6.26
CA TYR A 138 10.65 8.23 -4.99
C TYR A 138 10.15 6.86 -4.52
N LEU A 139 9.59 6.05 -5.42
CA LEU A 139 9.14 4.69 -5.09
C LEU A 139 10.32 3.79 -4.67
N HIS A 140 11.48 3.91 -5.34
CA HIS A 140 12.70 3.20 -4.95
C HIS A 140 13.14 3.60 -3.54
N ASN A 141 13.22 4.91 -3.26
CA ASN A 141 13.63 5.43 -1.96
C ASN A 141 12.72 4.96 -0.82
N LEU A 142 11.41 4.87 -1.05
CA LEU A 142 10.45 4.35 -0.06
C LEU A 142 10.69 2.89 0.26
N VAL A 143 10.92 2.07 -0.77
CA VAL A 143 11.21 0.64 -0.58
C VAL A 143 12.53 0.47 0.17
N ASP A 144 13.57 1.20 -0.25
CA ASP A 144 14.88 1.16 0.41
C ASP A 144 14.79 1.58 1.88
N LEU A 145 14.04 2.64 2.17
CA LEU A 145 13.83 3.16 3.52
C LEU A 145 13.15 2.12 4.43
N VAL A 146 12.04 1.57 3.97
CA VAL A 146 11.23 0.66 4.80
C VAL A 146 11.89 -0.71 4.92
N VAL A 147 12.42 -1.27 3.84
CA VAL A 147 13.14 -2.55 3.89
C VAL A 147 14.43 -2.43 4.71
N GLY A 148 15.11 -1.28 4.64
CA GLY A 148 16.27 -1.00 5.50
C GLY A 148 15.92 -0.96 6.98
N ALA A 149 14.77 -0.38 7.33
CA ALA A 149 14.30 -0.29 8.71
C ALA A 149 13.81 -1.63 9.28
N VAL A 150 13.16 -2.44 8.46
CA VAL A 150 12.69 -3.79 8.82
C VAL A 150 13.84 -4.80 8.89
N GLY A 151 14.87 -4.61 8.06
CA GLY A 151 15.90 -5.60 7.76
C GLY A 151 15.45 -6.51 6.61
N LYS A 152 16.24 -6.54 5.53
CA LYS A 152 15.87 -7.31 4.33
C LYS A 152 15.61 -8.79 4.60
N GLU A 153 16.37 -9.37 5.51
CA GLU A 153 16.26 -10.78 5.92
C GLU A 153 14.90 -11.09 6.58
N ASN A 154 14.21 -10.08 7.07
CA ASN A 154 12.92 -10.20 7.73
C ASN A 154 11.73 -10.06 6.77
N VAL A 155 11.95 -9.69 5.51
CA VAL A 155 10.90 -9.57 4.50
C VAL A 155 10.56 -10.95 3.92
N GLU A 156 9.41 -11.48 4.30
CA GLU A 156 8.92 -12.76 3.76
C GLU A 156 8.38 -12.62 2.35
N HIS A 157 7.54 -11.59 2.13
CA HIS A 157 7.01 -11.23 0.82
C HIS A 157 7.14 -9.72 0.59
N PHE A 158 7.49 -9.35 -0.63
CA PHE A 158 7.31 -7.99 -1.11
C PHE A 158 6.18 -7.96 -2.14
N ILE A 159 5.08 -7.29 -1.77
CA ILE A 159 3.84 -7.23 -2.53
C ILE A 159 3.72 -5.84 -3.15
N LEU A 160 3.52 -5.78 -4.46
CA LEU A 160 3.28 -4.54 -5.20
C LEU A 160 1.83 -4.51 -5.64
N ALA A 161 1.03 -3.62 -5.04
CA ALA A 161 -0.38 -3.44 -5.37
C ALA A 161 -0.65 -2.07 -6.01
N GLY A 162 -1.73 -1.95 -6.77
CA GLY A 162 -2.17 -0.66 -7.26
C GLY A 162 -3.57 -0.68 -7.83
N HIS A 163 -4.29 0.42 -7.62
CA HIS A 163 -5.61 0.67 -8.17
C HIS A 163 -5.52 1.45 -9.47
N SER A 164 -6.32 1.07 -10.48
CA SER A 164 -6.46 1.84 -11.71
C SER A 164 -5.09 2.18 -12.33
N GLN A 165 -4.75 3.45 -12.46
CA GLN A 165 -3.44 3.89 -12.94
C GLN A 165 -2.29 3.41 -12.04
N GLY A 166 -2.47 3.30 -10.73
CA GLY A 166 -1.49 2.68 -9.84
C GLY A 166 -1.23 1.22 -10.20
N GLY A 167 -2.25 0.48 -10.64
CA GLY A 167 -2.12 -0.86 -11.18
C GLY A 167 -1.38 -0.91 -12.52
N LEU A 168 -1.63 0.05 -13.42
CA LEU A 168 -0.86 0.21 -14.66
C LEU A 168 0.61 0.55 -14.35
N THR A 169 0.84 1.43 -13.38
CA THR A 169 2.19 1.78 -12.91
C THR A 169 2.91 0.56 -12.34
N SER A 170 2.24 -0.22 -11.49
CA SER A 170 2.80 -1.47 -10.96
C SER A 170 3.19 -2.44 -12.08
N ASN A 171 2.41 -2.50 -13.18
CA ASN A 171 2.74 -3.29 -14.36
C ASN A 171 3.98 -2.76 -15.09
N ARG A 172 4.12 -1.44 -15.20
CA ARG A 172 5.26 -0.78 -15.84
C ARG A 172 6.56 -1.04 -15.09
N ILE A 173 6.52 -0.91 -13.75
CA ILE A 173 7.75 -0.95 -12.94
C ILE A 173 8.21 -2.36 -12.52
N ILE A 174 7.30 -3.34 -12.49
CA ILE A 174 7.58 -4.65 -11.86
C ILE A 174 8.79 -5.38 -12.45
N CYS A 175 9.03 -5.24 -13.75
CA CYS A 175 10.15 -5.89 -14.43
C CYS A 175 11.33 -4.93 -14.73
N THR A 176 11.35 -3.75 -14.13
CA THR A 176 12.54 -2.88 -14.16
C THR A 176 13.69 -3.51 -13.37
N ASP A 177 14.91 -3.07 -13.63
CA ASP A 177 16.08 -3.58 -12.92
C ASP A 177 15.99 -3.43 -11.41
N TYR A 178 15.29 -2.39 -10.94
CA TYR A 178 15.07 -2.19 -9.52
C TYR A 178 14.08 -3.20 -8.91
N PHE A 179 12.94 -3.46 -9.55
CA PHE A 179 11.84 -4.23 -8.95
C PHE A 179 11.83 -5.73 -9.30
N LYS A 180 12.43 -6.16 -10.43
CA LYS A 180 12.35 -7.54 -10.94
C LYS A 180 12.77 -8.61 -9.94
N ASP A 181 13.80 -8.30 -9.12
CA ASP A 181 14.36 -9.21 -8.12
C ASP A 181 13.86 -8.93 -6.70
N LYS A 182 12.84 -8.10 -6.54
CA LYS A 182 12.23 -7.76 -5.25
C LYS A 182 10.78 -8.21 -5.14
N VAL A 183 9.98 -7.98 -6.19
CA VAL A 183 8.53 -8.23 -6.13
C VAL A 183 8.23 -9.73 -6.23
N ASP A 184 7.64 -10.27 -5.17
CA ASP A 184 7.15 -11.65 -5.13
C ASP A 184 5.75 -11.77 -5.73
N VAL A 185 4.86 -10.80 -5.40
CA VAL A 185 3.46 -10.79 -5.80
C VAL A 185 3.06 -9.41 -6.31
N ARG A 186 2.37 -9.37 -7.45
CA ARG A 186 1.66 -8.19 -7.94
C ARG A 186 0.17 -8.35 -7.75
N ILE A 187 -0.47 -7.34 -7.16
CA ILE A 187 -1.93 -7.24 -7.05
C ILE A 187 -2.41 -6.07 -7.91
N SER A 188 -3.22 -6.35 -8.92
CA SER A 188 -3.82 -5.33 -9.78
C SER A 188 -5.29 -5.17 -9.45
N LEU A 189 -5.63 -4.01 -8.90
CA LEU A 189 -6.98 -3.63 -8.47
C LEU A 189 -7.57 -2.72 -9.56
N SER A 190 -8.39 -3.27 -10.46
CA SER A 190 -8.93 -2.52 -11.62
C SER A 190 -7.85 -1.81 -12.46
N GLY A 191 -6.61 -2.28 -12.40
CA GLY A 191 -5.42 -1.66 -13.00
C GLY A 191 -4.83 -2.42 -14.19
N GLY A 192 -5.62 -3.24 -14.85
CA GLY A 192 -5.21 -4.05 -15.99
C GLY A 192 -4.79 -5.47 -15.60
N ARG A 193 -5.35 -6.43 -16.30
CA ARG A 193 -5.03 -7.85 -16.18
C ARG A 193 -3.91 -8.23 -17.14
N VAL A 194 -3.05 -9.11 -16.71
CA VAL A 194 -2.14 -9.80 -17.62
C VAL A 194 -2.93 -10.93 -18.29
N GLY A 195 -3.36 -10.68 -19.53
CA GLY A 195 -4.20 -11.60 -20.29
C GLY A 195 -5.57 -11.00 -20.65
N PRO A 196 -6.37 -11.75 -21.43
CA PRO A 196 -7.62 -11.23 -21.97
C PRO A 196 -8.69 -11.03 -20.90
N VAL A 197 -9.52 -10.03 -21.13
CA VAL A 197 -10.75 -9.75 -20.38
C VAL A 197 -11.90 -9.58 -21.39
N THR A 198 -13.12 -9.93 -21.00
CA THR A 198 -14.32 -9.57 -21.72
C THR A 198 -14.87 -8.29 -21.12
N PRO A 199 -14.99 -7.20 -21.88
CA PRO A 199 -15.61 -5.98 -21.39
C PRO A 199 -17.03 -6.28 -20.87
N ALA A 200 -17.40 -5.71 -19.74
CA ALA A 200 -18.76 -5.80 -19.27
C ALA A 200 -19.69 -5.07 -20.25
N ASN A 201 -20.90 -5.60 -20.46
CA ASN A 201 -21.91 -4.94 -21.29
C ASN A 201 -22.44 -3.64 -20.66
N ARG A 202 -21.84 -3.18 -19.56
CA ARG A 202 -22.25 -2.03 -18.76
C ARG A 202 -21.02 -1.19 -18.42
N GLY A 203 -20.85 -0.10 -19.11
CA GLY A 203 -20.05 1.03 -18.61
C GLY A 203 -18.60 1.19 -19.05
N PHE A 204 -17.91 0.16 -19.58
CA PHE A 204 -16.56 0.33 -20.14
C PHE A 204 -16.40 -0.41 -21.47
N GLY A 205 -15.95 0.31 -22.50
CA GLY A 205 -15.50 -0.28 -23.76
C GLY A 205 -14.07 -0.82 -23.69
N ALA A 206 -13.65 -1.51 -24.72
CA ALA A 206 -12.26 -1.92 -24.90
C ALA A 206 -11.34 -0.70 -24.76
N GLY A 207 -10.39 -0.75 -23.83
CA GLY A 207 -9.48 0.36 -23.51
C GLY A 207 -9.91 1.25 -22.33
N GLY A 208 -10.93 0.85 -21.54
CA GLY A 208 -11.33 1.59 -20.34
C GLY A 208 -12.10 2.87 -20.61
N VAL A 209 -12.69 2.99 -21.80
CA VAL A 209 -13.55 4.12 -22.17
C VAL A 209 -14.99 3.79 -21.78
N PRO A 210 -15.73 4.67 -21.07
CA PRO A 210 -17.14 4.46 -20.76
C PRO A 210 -17.96 4.22 -22.05
N VAL A 211 -18.70 3.11 -22.11
CA VAL A 211 -19.65 2.84 -23.21
C VAL A 211 -21.01 3.31 -22.77
N TYR A 212 -21.48 4.38 -23.36
CA TYR A 212 -22.85 4.86 -23.14
C TYR A 212 -23.83 3.95 -23.86
N LYS A 213 -24.72 3.28 -23.12
CA LYS A 213 -25.94 2.69 -23.68
C LYS A 213 -26.92 3.80 -23.94
N THR A 214 -26.89 4.41 -25.09
CA THR A 214 -27.92 5.34 -25.46
C THR A 214 -28.50 4.97 -26.82
N GLY A 215 -29.83 4.78 -26.87
CA GLY A 215 -30.62 4.88 -28.09
C GLY A 215 -30.84 6.35 -28.53
N GLY A 216 -29.96 7.27 -28.11
CA GLY A 216 -29.94 8.68 -28.50
C GLY A 216 -28.61 9.05 -29.16
N PRO A 217 -28.54 10.19 -29.88
CA PRO A 217 -27.27 10.67 -30.43
C PRO A 217 -26.26 10.90 -29.25
N PRO A 218 -24.99 10.53 -29.46
CA PRO A 218 -23.97 10.69 -28.41
C PRO A 218 -23.88 12.17 -28.03
N PRO A 219 -23.79 12.49 -26.74
CA PRO A 219 -23.47 13.84 -26.32
C PRO A 219 -22.12 14.25 -26.93
N PRO A 220 -21.93 15.55 -27.22
CA PRO A 220 -20.65 16.01 -27.74
C PRO A 220 -19.55 15.59 -26.76
N PRO A 221 -18.40 15.10 -27.27
CA PRO A 221 -17.33 14.63 -26.42
C PRO A 221 -16.93 15.77 -25.48
N ALA A 222 -17.06 15.57 -24.18
CA ALA A 222 -16.44 16.41 -23.18
C ALA A 222 -14.96 16.53 -23.53
N PRO A 223 -14.32 17.73 -23.37
CA PRO A 223 -12.92 17.88 -23.69
C PRO A 223 -12.15 16.83 -22.89
N ARG A 224 -11.67 15.82 -23.58
CA ARG A 224 -10.86 14.75 -23.00
C ARG A 224 -9.61 15.43 -22.45
N ARG A 225 -9.46 15.46 -21.13
CA ARG A 225 -8.10 15.42 -20.59
C ARG A 225 -7.54 14.08 -21.05
N ALA A 226 -6.78 14.14 -22.15
CA ALA A 226 -6.08 12.97 -22.65
C ALA A 226 -5.09 12.58 -21.55
N PHE A 227 -5.44 11.55 -20.78
CA PHE A 227 -4.40 10.82 -20.09
C PHE A 227 -3.47 10.29 -21.18
N PRO A 228 -2.17 10.55 -21.12
CA PRO A 228 -1.26 9.93 -22.06
C PRO A 228 -1.55 8.43 -22.02
N PRO A 229 -1.61 7.73 -23.16
CA PRO A 229 -1.73 6.29 -23.14
C PRO A 229 -0.66 5.75 -22.22
N ALA A 230 -1.06 4.89 -21.28
CA ALA A 230 -0.07 4.22 -20.43
C ALA A 230 0.96 3.60 -21.39
N PRO A 231 2.26 3.86 -21.20
CA PRO A 231 3.26 3.20 -22.03
C PRO A 231 3.00 1.70 -21.96
N PRO A 232 3.12 0.97 -23.09
CA PRO A 232 2.95 -0.45 -23.07
C PRO A 232 3.88 -0.99 -21.99
N GLY A 233 3.28 -1.56 -20.94
CA GLY A 233 4.05 -2.22 -19.90
C GLY A 233 4.92 -3.31 -20.56
N PRO A 234 6.06 -3.68 -19.99
CA PRO A 234 6.84 -4.80 -20.50
C PRO A 234 5.89 -5.97 -20.69
N PRO A 235 5.98 -6.69 -21.82
CA PRO A 235 5.09 -7.82 -22.08
C PRO A 235 5.09 -8.71 -20.84
N GLY A 236 3.90 -9.05 -20.32
CA GLY A 236 3.74 -9.85 -19.12
C GLY A 236 4.53 -11.15 -19.29
N GLY A 237 5.73 -11.21 -18.72
CA GLY A 237 6.64 -12.33 -18.95
C GLY A 237 8.11 -11.99 -18.87
N ALA A 238 8.50 -10.71 -18.84
CA ALA A 238 9.92 -10.32 -18.76
C ALA A 238 10.57 -10.69 -17.41
N CYS A 239 9.79 -10.85 -16.34
CA CYS A 239 10.26 -11.30 -15.03
C CYS A 239 9.23 -12.23 -14.36
N ASP A 240 9.62 -12.85 -13.24
CA ASP A 240 8.78 -13.83 -12.53
C ASP A 240 8.16 -13.23 -11.28
N TYR A 241 6.84 -13.28 -11.18
CA TYR A 241 6.06 -12.87 -10.02
C TYR A 241 4.72 -13.60 -9.98
N SER A 242 4.16 -13.76 -8.79
CA SER A 242 2.78 -14.20 -8.62
C SER A 242 1.82 -13.06 -8.95
N PHE A 243 0.64 -13.35 -9.48
CA PHE A 243 -0.26 -12.32 -9.96
C PHE A 243 -1.68 -12.54 -9.46
N ILE A 244 -2.23 -11.52 -8.84
CA ILE A 244 -3.63 -11.47 -8.43
C ILE A 244 -4.28 -10.27 -9.11
N PHE A 245 -5.31 -10.53 -9.88
CA PHE A 245 -6.15 -9.50 -10.49
C PHE A 245 -7.48 -9.41 -9.77
N SER A 246 -7.98 -8.20 -9.56
CA SER A 246 -9.31 -7.99 -9.04
C SER A 246 -9.95 -6.74 -9.64
N ASN A 247 -11.24 -6.83 -9.97
CA ASN A 247 -12.02 -5.71 -10.51
C ASN A 247 -13.50 -5.85 -10.17
N GLY A 248 -14.29 -4.84 -10.51
CA GLY A 248 -15.74 -4.89 -10.46
C GLY A 248 -16.34 -5.58 -11.69
N GLU A 249 -17.46 -6.29 -11.49
CA GLU A 249 -18.22 -6.94 -12.58
C GLU A 249 -18.62 -5.95 -13.68
N TYR A 250 -18.90 -4.69 -13.29
CA TYR A 250 -19.31 -3.66 -14.26
C TYR A 250 -18.16 -3.14 -15.13
N GLU A 251 -16.93 -3.54 -14.85
CA GLU A 251 -15.75 -3.19 -15.64
C GLU A 251 -15.47 -4.26 -16.72
N SER A 252 -15.19 -5.48 -16.27
CA SER A 252 -14.85 -6.58 -17.16
C SER A 252 -14.90 -7.93 -16.44
N ILE A 253 -14.98 -9.00 -17.23
CA ILE A 253 -14.89 -10.37 -16.72
C ILE A 253 -13.57 -10.99 -17.21
N PRO A 254 -12.71 -11.48 -16.29
CA PRO A 254 -11.48 -12.16 -16.63
C PRO A 254 -11.73 -13.42 -17.45
N ALA A 255 -10.98 -13.61 -18.54
CA ALA A 255 -11.03 -14.86 -19.31
C ALA A 255 -10.53 -16.05 -18.47
N ALA A 256 -10.96 -17.25 -18.85
CA ALA A 256 -10.53 -18.49 -18.20
C ALA A 256 -9.07 -18.88 -18.47
N THR A 257 -8.33 -18.05 -19.22
CA THR A 257 -6.92 -18.24 -19.57
C THR A 257 -6.07 -17.10 -19.00
N SER A 258 -4.80 -17.38 -18.73
CA SER A 258 -3.84 -16.39 -18.29
C SER A 258 -2.44 -16.72 -18.81
N PRO A 259 -1.76 -15.82 -19.52
CA PRO A 259 -0.38 -16.04 -19.98
C PRO A 259 0.60 -16.34 -18.83
N LEU A 260 0.36 -15.82 -17.62
CA LEU A 260 1.17 -16.15 -16.46
C LEU A 260 0.88 -17.56 -15.95
N ALA A 261 -0.37 -18.00 -15.98
CA ALA A 261 -0.72 -19.39 -15.66
C ALA A 261 -0.04 -20.36 -16.64
N ASP A 262 -0.06 -20.05 -17.93
CA ASP A 262 0.62 -20.84 -18.96
C ASP A 262 2.14 -20.86 -18.72
N LYS A 263 2.75 -19.68 -18.46
CA LYS A 263 4.17 -19.55 -18.14
C LYS A 263 4.59 -20.41 -16.97
N PHE A 264 3.79 -20.44 -15.90
CA PHE A 264 4.09 -21.20 -14.70
C PHE A 264 3.55 -22.64 -14.73
N GLY A 265 3.00 -23.10 -15.86
CA GLY A 265 2.47 -24.44 -16.01
C GLY A 265 1.39 -24.77 -15.00
N CYS A 266 0.55 -23.79 -14.67
CA CYS A 266 -0.59 -23.99 -13.78
C CYS A 266 -1.64 -24.90 -14.43
N ALA A 267 -2.47 -25.54 -13.63
CA ALA A 267 -3.64 -26.24 -14.12
C ALA A 267 -4.74 -25.26 -14.56
N PRO A 268 -5.76 -25.73 -15.32
CA PRO A 268 -6.91 -24.92 -15.70
C PRO A 268 -7.53 -24.19 -14.52
N ARG A 269 -8.12 -23.04 -14.81
CA ARG A 269 -8.77 -22.18 -13.81
C ARG A 269 -9.90 -22.91 -13.07
N GLU A 270 -9.89 -22.82 -11.77
CA GLU A 270 -10.93 -23.36 -10.87
C GLU A 270 -11.61 -22.20 -10.13
N GLN A 271 -12.92 -22.30 -9.92
CA GLN A 271 -13.65 -21.37 -9.07
C GLN A 271 -13.60 -21.86 -7.63
N LEU A 272 -13.21 -20.99 -6.73
CA LEU A 272 -13.32 -21.18 -5.29
C LEU A 272 -14.73 -20.84 -4.79
N PRO A 273 -15.12 -21.19 -3.59
CA PRO A 273 -16.35 -20.69 -2.98
C PRO A 273 -16.44 -19.17 -3.04
N ASP A 274 -17.61 -18.65 -3.31
CA ASP A 274 -17.86 -17.21 -3.35
C ASP A 274 -17.52 -16.56 -2.01
N ILE A 275 -16.96 -15.36 -2.09
CA ILE A 275 -16.68 -14.56 -0.92
C ILE A 275 -17.89 -13.69 -0.65
N ILE A 276 -18.48 -13.84 0.54
CA ILE A 276 -19.64 -13.06 0.98
C ILE A 276 -19.17 -12.00 1.96
N ASP A 277 -19.48 -10.75 1.66
CA ASP A 277 -19.19 -9.61 2.50
C ASP A 277 -20.47 -9.01 3.07
N PRO A 278 -20.67 -9.10 4.40
CA PRO A 278 -21.81 -8.48 5.08
C PRO A 278 -21.64 -6.98 5.23
N LYS A 279 -20.41 -6.48 5.15
CA LYS A 279 -20.07 -5.05 5.26
C LYS A 279 -19.65 -4.51 3.90
N PRO A 280 -20.02 -3.26 3.58
CA PRO A 280 -19.53 -2.59 2.38
C PRO A 280 -18.07 -2.15 2.51
N GLY A 281 -17.45 -1.77 1.39
CA GLY A 281 -16.19 -1.03 1.39
C GLY A 281 -16.35 0.40 1.91
N TYR A 282 -15.25 1.07 2.19
CA TYR A 282 -15.26 2.38 2.87
C TYR A 282 -15.47 3.57 1.94
N VAL A 283 -15.02 3.49 0.71
CA VAL A 283 -14.95 4.64 -0.21
C VAL A 283 -15.49 4.33 -1.60
N TRP A 284 -15.88 5.39 -2.31
CA TRP A 284 -16.30 5.35 -3.69
C TRP A 284 -16.20 6.76 -4.31
N ASP A 285 -16.27 6.86 -5.64
CA ASP A 285 -16.29 8.16 -6.33
C ASP A 285 -17.73 8.62 -6.55
N SER A 286 -18.22 9.49 -5.69
CA SER A 286 -19.56 10.08 -5.78
C SER A 286 -19.72 11.13 -6.88
N THR A 287 -18.64 11.50 -7.57
CA THR A 287 -18.67 12.56 -8.59
C THR A 287 -19.11 12.06 -9.97
N ARG A 288 -19.25 10.73 -10.16
CA ARG A 288 -19.54 10.09 -11.44
C ARG A 288 -20.79 9.24 -11.36
N GLN A 289 -21.94 9.91 -11.16
CA GLN A 289 -23.23 9.27 -10.96
C GLN A 289 -24.21 9.47 -12.13
N ASP A 290 -23.71 9.92 -13.28
CA ASP A 290 -24.53 10.08 -14.49
C ASP A 290 -25.07 8.74 -14.98
N PRO A 291 -26.25 8.70 -15.59
CA PRO A 291 -26.77 7.49 -16.22
C PRO A 291 -25.78 6.91 -17.23
N GLY A 292 -25.52 5.59 -17.15
CA GLY A 292 -24.58 4.90 -18.02
C GLY A 292 -23.14 4.85 -17.51
N THR A 293 -22.87 5.36 -16.29
CA THR A 293 -21.54 5.29 -15.66
C THR A 293 -21.42 4.14 -14.64
N ASP A 294 -22.26 3.11 -14.74
CA ASP A 294 -22.25 1.94 -13.83
C ASP A 294 -20.84 1.35 -13.64
N GLY A 295 -20.01 1.41 -14.68
CA GLY A 295 -18.63 0.95 -14.62
C GLY A 295 -17.75 1.71 -13.63
N TRP A 296 -18.12 2.92 -13.20
CA TRP A 296 -17.39 3.68 -12.17
C TRP A 296 -17.76 3.28 -10.76
N GLY A 297 -18.93 2.70 -10.56
CA GLY A 297 -19.42 2.27 -9.26
C GLY A 297 -20.44 3.19 -8.66
N HIS A 298 -21.14 2.65 -7.70
CA HIS A 298 -22.21 3.29 -6.98
C HIS A 298 -21.90 3.38 -5.48
N TYR A 299 -22.85 3.85 -4.70
CA TYR A 299 -22.76 3.87 -3.25
C TYR A 299 -22.42 2.46 -2.73
N PRO A 300 -21.37 2.32 -1.89
CA PRO A 300 -20.95 1.03 -1.38
C PRO A 300 -22.04 0.30 -0.62
N LYS A 301 -22.18 -0.97 -0.89
CA LYS A 301 -23.10 -1.89 -0.21
C LYS A 301 -22.40 -3.21 0.00
N SER A 302 -22.88 -3.99 0.97
CA SER A 302 -22.46 -5.38 1.14
C SER A 302 -22.52 -6.12 -0.19
N GLY A 303 -21.72 -7.14 -0.38
CA GLY A 303 -21.59 -7.76 -1.68
C GLY A 303 -21.13 -9.21 -1.66
N ARG A 304 -20.83 -9.68 -2.85
CA ARG A 304 -20.28 -10.99 -3.14
C ARG A 304 -19.19 -10.85 -4.19
N ALA A 305 -18.13 -11.61 -4.03
CA ALA A 305 -17.10 -11.70 -5.04
C ALA A 305 -16.90 -13.15 -5.50
N LEU A 306 -16.68 -13.33 -6.79
CA LEU A 306 -16.21 -14.58 -7.35
C LEU A 306 -14.69 -14.63 -7.24
N ALA A 307 -14.17 -15.76 -6.80
CA ALA A 307 -12.74 -16.00 -6.71
C ALA A 307 -12.34 -17.16 -7.63
N TYR A 308 -11.34 -16.95 -8.44
CA TYR A 308 -10.80 -17.96 -9.35
C TYR A 308 -9.29 -18.09 -9.13
N VAL A 309 -8.81 -19.33 -9.14
CA VAL A 309 -7.37 -19.61 -9.07
C VAL A 309 -6.95 -20.51 -10.21
N PHE A 310 -5.70 -20.38 -10.63
CA PHE A 310 -5.02 -21.34 -11.49
C PHE A 310 -4.14 -22.21 -10.60
N PRO A 311 -4.58 -23.40 -10.20
CA PRO A 311 -3.90 -24.21 -9.21
C PRO A 311 -2.65 -24.90 -9.77
N ARG A 312 -1.85 -25.47 -8.87
CA ARG A 312 -0.67 -26.27 -9.21
C ARG A 312 0.38 -25.55 -10.07
N CYS A 313 0.49 -24.24 -9.93
CA CYS A 313 1.57 -23.49 -10.58
C CYS A 313 2.94 -23.94 -10.05
N LYS A 314 3.95 -23.99 -10.93
CA LYS A 314 5.32 -24.32 -10.56
C LYS A 314 5.86 -23.38 -9.50
N ASP A 315 6.76 -23.88 -8.68
CA ASP A 315 7.50 -23.13 -7.67
C ASP A 315 6.63 -22.38 -6.65
N GLY A 316 5.41 -22.81 -6.37
CA GLY A 316 4.52 -22.14 -5.42
C GLY A 316 4.05 -20.74 -5.90
N ARG A 317 4.03 -20.50 -7.21
CA ARG A 317 3.44 -19.30 -7.79
C ARG A 317 1.94 -19.29 -7.61
N VAL A 318 1.37 -18.11 -7.50
CA VAL A 318 -0.07 -17.86 -7.43
C VAL A 318 -0.49 -17.04 -8.65
N VAL A 319 -1.53 -17.50 -9.34
CA VAL A 319 -2.24 -16.73 -10.37
C VAL A 319 -3.72 -16.84 -10.06
N ALA A 320 -4.38 -15.68 -9.87
CA ALA A 320 -5.77 -15.65 -9.45
C ALA A 320 -6.50 -14.41 -9.99
N ASP A 321 -7.83 -14.54 -10.09
CA ASP A 321 -8.74 -13.47 -10.49
C ASP A 321 -9.88 -13.37 -9.47
N PHE A 322 -10.24 -12.14 -9.10
CA PHE A 322 -11.40 -11.84 -8.24
C PHE A 322 -12.34 -10.88 -8.98
N VAL A 323 -13.64 -11.12 -8.89
CA VAL A 323 -14.66 -10.27 -9.50
C VAL A 323 -15.68 -9.87 -8.44
N LYS A 324 -15.68 -8.57 -8.06
CA LYS A 324 -16.68 -8.02 -7.15
C LYS A 324 -18.01 -7.87 -7.91
N LEU A 325 -19.02 -8.67 -7.54
CA LEU A 325 -20.31 -8.66 -8.22
C LEU A 325 -21.10 -7.38 -7.95
N GLN A 326 -21.73 -6.86 -8.98
CA GLN A 326 -22.51 -5.60 -8.95
C GLN A 326 -21.70 -4.38 -8.48
N LYS A 327 -20.41 -4.39 -8.72
CA LYS A 327 -19.48 -3.31 -8.36
C LYS A 327 -18.78 -2.76 -9.60
N GLY A 328 -18.38 -1.50 -9.49
CA GLY A 328 -17.61 -0.79 -10.51
C GLY A 328 -16.18 -0.49 -10.05
N HIS A 329 -15.57 0.45 -10.76
CA HIS A 329 -14.15 0.78 -10.69
C HIS A 329 -13.69 1.37 -9.36
N THR A 330 -14.52 2.23 -8.75
CA THR A 330 -14.12 3.04 -7.58
C THR A 330 -14.72 2.57 -6.26
N GLU A 331 -15.62 1.60 -6.29
CA GLU A 331 -16.15 1.03 -5.04
C GLU A 331 -15.06 0.27 -4.30
N GLY A 332 -14.75 0.74 -3.08
CA GLY A 332 -13.73 0.17 -2.22
C GLY A 332 -13.95 -1.32 -1.96
N TYR A 333 -12.87 -1.98 -1.62
CA TYR A 333 -12.88 -3.41 -1.31
C TYR A 333 -13.53 -3.65 0.05
N GLU A 334 -14.34 -4.66 0.12
CA GLU A 334 -14.97 -5.14 1.33
C GLU A 334 -13.97 -5.94 2.18
N PRO A 335 -14.24 -6.13 3.49
CA PRO A 335 -13.28 -6.77 4.40
C PRO A 335 -12.89 -8.20 4.01
N ASN A 336 -13.87 -9.05 3.68
CA ASN A 336 -13.58 -10.47 3.41
C ASN A 336 -12.84 -10.69 2.08
N ILE A 337 -13.16 -9.91 1.03
CA ILE A 337 -12.40 -9.98 -0.22
C ILE A 337 -10.98 -9.43 -0.05
N THR A 338 -10.80 -8.38 0.76
CA THR A 338 -9.46 -7.86 1.10
C THR A 338 -8.65 -8.93 1.83
N ASP A 339 -9.24 -9.58 2.83
CA ASP A 339 -8.62 -10.69 3.57
C ASP A 339 -8.24 -11.86 2.65
N ALA A 340 -9.14 -12.23 1.73
CA ALA A 340 -8.89 -13.32 0.78
C ALA A 340 -7.75 -13.00 -0.20
N ILE A 341 -7.69 -11.79 -0.74
CA ILE A 341 -6.63 -11.34 -1.65
C ILE A 341 -5.27 -11.33 -0.94
N ILE A 342 -5.18 -10.73 0.24
CA ILE A 342 -3.95 -10.68 1.02
C ILE A 342 -3.55 -12.09 1.48
N GLY A 343 -4.51 -12.87 1.99
CA GLY A 343 -4.27 -14.24 2.42
C GLY A 343 -3.75 -15.15 1.30
N LEU A 344 -4.17 -14.91 0.06
CA LEU A 344 -3.63 -15.62 -1.09
C LEU A 344 -2.24 -15.10 -1.50
N ALA A 345 -2.00 -13.80 -1.39
CA ALA A 345 -0.72 -13.19 -1.72
C ALA A 345 0.40 -13.71 -0.82
N VAL A 346 0.17 -13.81 0.50
CA VAL A 346 1.17 -14.31 1.46
C VAL A 346 1.38 -15.83 1.42
N LYS A 347 0.56 -16.56 0.67
CA LYS A 347 0.77 -18.00 0.38
C LYS A 347 1.62 -18.23 -0.87
N ALA A 348 1.87 -17.20 -1.65
CA ALA A 348 2.67 -17.29 -2.85
C ALA A 348 4.15 -17.53 -2.50
N LYS A 349 4.94 -17.97 -3.48
CA LYS A 349 6.40 -18.01 -3.34
C LYS A 349 6.93 -16.62 -3.02
N GLY A 350 7.62 -16.50 -1.89
CA GLY A 350 8.21 -15.26 -1.39
C GLY A 350 9.73 -15.33 -1.24
N GLY A 351 10.27 -14.28 -0.63
CA GLY A 351 11.64 -14.20 -0.18
C GLY A 351 12.65 -13.71 -1.22
N LYS A 352 12.23 -13.04 -2.29
CA LYS A 352 13.17 -12.44 -3.25
C LYS A 352 14.10 -11.43 -2.56
N ILE A 353 13.55 -10.53 -1.75
CA ILE A 353 14.35 -9.54 -1.01
C ILE A 353 15.28 -10.24 -0.02
N ALA A 354 14.75 -11.15 0.80
CA ALA A 354 15.53 -11.80 1.86
C ALA A 354 16.69 -12.63 1.32
N LYS A 355 16.49 -13.30 0.17
CA LYS A 355 17.48 -14.20 -0.46
C LYS A 355 18.33 -13.50 -1.53
N GLY A 356 17.93 -12.30 -1.95
CA GLY A 356 18.62 -11.55 -3.00
C GLY A 356 19.93 -10.93 -2.54
N SER A 357 20.77 -10.59 -3.51
CA SER A 357 22.04 -9.89 -3.29
C SER A 357 21.87 -8.40 -2.99
N TRP A 358 20.70 -7.83 -3.32
CA TRP A 358 20.42 -6.41 -3.06
C TRP A 358 20.49 -6.08 -1.57
N THR A 359 21.13 -4.96 -1.25
CA THR A 359 21.22 -4.45 0.12
C THR A 359 20.66 -3.03 0.11
N PRO A 360 19.69 -2.69 0.97
CA PRO A 360 19.20 -1.33 1.06
C PRO A 360 20.34 -0.38 1.46
N PRO A 361 20.34 0.86 0.98
CA PRO A 361 21.27 1.86 1.47
C PRO A 361 21.06 2.07 2.99
N PRO A 362 22.10 2.45 3.72
CA PRO A 362 21.97 2.74 5.15
C PRO A 362 20.89 3.80 5.36
N PRO A 363 20.09 3.68 6.43
CA PRO A 363 19.10 4.70 6.74
C PRO A 363 19.78 6.07 6.90
N PRO A 364 19.12 7.17 6.51
CA PRO A 364 19.67 8.49 6.71
C PRO A 364 19.95 8.69 8.21
N PRO A 365 21.02 9.41 8.56
CA PRO A 365 21.31 9.69 9.95
C PRO A 365 20.11 10.43 10.58
N PRO A 366 19.81 10.17 11.85
CA PRO A 366 18.73 10.86 12.53
C PRO A 366 18.95 12.37 12.39
N PRO A 367 17.88 13.17 12.24
CA PRO A 367 18.01 14.62 12.15
C PRO A 367 18.82 15.08 13.37
N ARG A 368 19.93 15.78 13.11
CA ARG A 368 20.69 16.42 14.19
C ARG A 368 19.72 17.32 14.91
N GLY A 369 19.53 17.05 16.20
CA GLY A 369 18.64 17.84 17.02
C GLY A 369 18.93 19.33 16.81
N LEU A 370 17.89 20.09 16.57
CA LEU A 370 17.90 21.56 16.46
C LEU A 370 18.17 22.23 17.81
N PHE A 371 18.93 21.58 18.70
CA PHE A 371 19.38 22.10 19.98
C PHE A 371 20.87 21.80 20.12
N GLY A 372 21.67 22.67 19.51
CA GLY A 372 23.04 22.97 19.86
C GLY A 372 23.10 24.35 20.45
#